data_484803323626a637af51fd354f5e8c29
#
_entry.id   484803323626a637af51fd354f5e8c29
#
_cell.length_a   1.000
_cell.length_b   1.000
_cell.length_c   1.000
_cell.angle_alpha   90.00
_cell.angle_beta   90.00
_cell.angle_gamma   90.00
#
_symmetry.space_group_name_H-M   'P 1'
#
loop_
_entity.id
_entity.type
_entity.pdbx_description
1 polymer ?
#
loop_
_entity_poly.entity_id
_entity_poly.type
_entity_poly.pdbx_seq_one_letter_code
_entity_poly.pdbx_strand_id
1 'polypeptide(L)'
;KLFGLYGKSEKVINDNNISIHNDIIGTSFIFLSRIEELNGNHDKFGRYKYKGSLAHKFNIILRPIINEYIYFLKDAINTLYPNYQIKSNKFEVILSHDIDIIKKWTIKKLVKKSVLEFGSFKFFKNYYDFVKSLINIKNDPYFNFERIMDYSEQNNLKSLFFFMCLEKNEYDFRYNINEVQDAIKETSFRN
;
A
#
# COMPACT_ATOMS: atom_id res chain seq x y z
N LYS A 1 -10.72 -25.02 -5.54
CA LYS A 1 -9.80 -26.01 -4.95
C LYS A 1 -8.88 -25.29 -4.00
N LEU A 2 -8.82 -25.76 -2.74
CA LEU A 2 -7.95 -25.16 -1.72
C LEU A 2 -6.49 -25.39 -2.13
N PHE A 3 -5.67 -24.34 -2.08
CA PHE A 3 -4.23 -24.45 -2.30
C PHE A 3 -3.57 -25.06 -1.06
N GLY A 4 -2.48 -25.79 -1.20
CA GLY A 4 -1.65 -26.27 -0.09
C GLY A 4 -0.26 -26.57 -0.58
N LEU A 5 0.75 -26.19 0.18
CA LEU A 5 2.15 -26.55 -0.07
C LEU A 5 2.37 -28.04 0.24
N TYR A 6 1.66 -28.56 1.23
CA TYR A 6 1.76 -29.93 1.72
C TYR A 6 0.36 -30.54 1.86
N GLY A 7 0.25 -31.82 1.62
CA GLY A 7 -1.00 -32.58 1.76
C GLY A 7 -1.86 -32.61 0.49
N LYS A 8 -3.00 -33.29 0.60
CA LYS A 8 -3.98 -33.42 -0.49
C LYS A 8 -5.09 -32.39 -0.31
N SER A 9 -5.60 -31.87 -1.43
CA SER A 9 -6.71 -30.91 -1.44
C SER A 9 -8.07 -31.62 -1.22
N GLU A 10 -8.17 -32.37 -0.15
CA GLU A 10 -9.37 -33.12 0.22
C GLU A 10 -9.93 -32.63 1.55
N LYS A 11 -11.24 -32.49 1.61
CA LYS A 11 -12.02 -32.23 2.82
C LYS A 11 -12.90 -33.45 3.02
N VAL A 12 -12.75 -34.12 4.15
CA VAL A 12 -13.65 -35.21 4.54
C VAL A 12 -14.57 -34.68 5.63
N ILE A 13 -15.88 -34.76 5.40
CA ILE A 13 -16.90 -34.34 6.36
C ILE A 13 -17.60 -35.59 6.84
N ASN A 14 -17.55 -35.84 8.14
CA ASN A 14 -18.38 -36.80 8.87
C ASN A 14 -19.28 -36.02 9.80
N ASP A 15 -20.36 -36.63 10.32
CA ASP A 15 -21.41 -35.95 11.10
C ASP A 15 -20.90 -35.00 12.22
N ASN A 16 -19.77 -35.32 12.87
CA ASN A 16 -19.19 -34.54 13.94
C ASN A 16 -17.73 -34.10 13.71
N ASN A 17 -17.15 -34.39 12.56
CA ASN A 17 -15.74 -34.11 12.30
C ASN A 17 -15.51 -33.62 10.88
N ILE A 18 -14.62 -32.65 10.77
CA ILE A 18 -14.10 -32.20 9.46
C ILE A 18 -12.59 -32.42 9.47
N SER A 19 -12.13 -33.30 8.60
CA SER A 19 -10.70 -33.55 8.39
C SER A 19 -10.20 -32.74 7.18
N ILE A 20 -9.15 -31.97 7.41
CA ILE A 20 -8.52 -31.13 6.38
C ILE A 20 -7.14 -31.73 6.09
N HIS A 21 -6.96 -32.27 4.90
CA HIS A 21 -5.71 -32.95 4.53
C HIS A 21 -4.62 -32.02 3.99
N ASN A 22 -4.92 -30.73 3.82
CA ASN A 22 -3.92 -29.70 3.53
C ASN A 22 -3.36 -29.12 4.79
N ASP A 23 -2.05 -28.94 4.87
CA ASP A 23 -1.42 -28.19 5.93
C ASP A 23 -1.62 -26.67 5.70
N ILE A 24 -2.83 -26.20 6.06
CA ILE A 24 -3.18 -24.79 5.96
C ILE A 24 -2.48 -23.94 7.01
N ILE A 25 -2.12 -24.52 8.17
CA ILE A 25 -1.44 -23.80 9.25
C ILE A 25 0.03 -23.58 8.88
N GLY A 26 0.76 -24.63 8.53
CA GLY A 26 2.14 -24.52 8.10
C GLY A 26 2.29 -23.68 6.83
N THR A 27 1.39 -23.83 5.87
CA THR A 27 1.37 -23.00 4.66
C THR A 27 1.14 -21.52 5.03
N SER A 28 0.22 -21.21 5.94
CA SER A 28 -0.01 -19.84 6.42
C SER A 28 1.23 -19.28 7.11
N PHE A 29 1.87 -20.08 7.96
CA PHE A 29 3.11 -19.68 8.62
C PHE A 29 4.20 -19.30 7.61
N ILE A 30 4.42 -20.11 6.58
CA ILE A 30 5.44 -19.87 5.55
C ILE A 30 5.18 -18.53 4.83
N PHE A 31 3.92 -18.27 4.41
CA PHE A 31 3.60 -17.02 3.70
C PHE A 31 3.62 -15.79 4.61
N LEU A 32 3.13 -15.88 5.85
CA LEU A 32 3.08 -14.73 6.76
C LEU A 32 4.44 -14.39 7.36
N SER A 33 5.29 -15.39 7.65
CA SER A 33 6.63 -15.18 8.18
C SER A 33 7.65 -14.80 7.12
N ARG A 34 7.33 -15.00 5.83
CA ARG A 34 8.25 -14.80 4.70
C ARG A 34 9.57 -15.60 4.84
N ILE A 35 9.52 -16.75 5.52
CA ILE A 35 10.71 -17.56 5.84
C ILE A 35 11.46 -18.02 4.58
N GLU A 36 10.77 -18.11 3.43
CA GLU A 36 11.39 -18.43 2.14
C GLU A 36 12.45 -17.42 1.71
N GLU A 37 12.42 -16.20 2.25
CA GLU A 37 13.34 -15.13 1.89
C GLU A 37 14.71 -15.27 2.58
N LEU A 38 14.79 -15.98 3.70
CA LEU A 38 16.05 -16.12 4.47
C LEU A 38 17.17 -16.72 3.65
N ASN A 39 16.86 -17.71 2.82
CA ASN A 39 17.85 -18.41 1.99
C ASN A 39 17.63 -18.16 0.49
N GLY A 40 16.88 -17.14 0.15
CA GLY A 40 16.46 -16.86 -1.21
C GLY A 40 17.46 -16.05 -2.02
N ASN A 41 17.20 -15.96 -3.32
CA ASN A 41 18.00 -15.17 -4.23
C ASN A 41 17.58 -13.70 -4.17
N HIS A 42 18.51 -12.83 -3.75
CA HIS A 42 18.28 -11.39 -3.61
C HIS A 42 18.85 -10.62 -4.81
N ASP A 43 18.32 -9.43 -5.05
CA ASP A 43 18.87 -8.50 -6.02
C ASP A 43 20.05 -7.69 -5.42
N LYS A 44 20.63 -6.80 -6.22
CA LYS A 44 21.75 -5.94 -5.78
C LYS A 44 21.42 -4.97 -4.63
N PHE A 45 20.14 -4.81 -4.30
CA PHE A 45 19.64 -3.97 -3.21
C PHE A 45 19.20 -4.79 -1.99
N GLY A 46 19.47 -6.11 -1.98
CA GLY A 46 19.07 -7.01 -0.91
C GLY A 46 17.59 -7.40 -0.91
N ARG A 47 16.82 -7.09 -1.99
CA ARG A 47 15.40 -7.43 -2.08
C ARG A 47 15.22 -8.82 -2.67
N TYR A 48 14.35 -9.61 -2.06
CA TYR A 48 14.02 -10.95 -2.53
C TYR A 48 13.38 -10.92 -3.93
N LYS A 49 13.88 -11.75 -4.82
CA LYS A 49 13.39 -11.79 -6.21
C LYS A 49 12.09 -12.55 -6.31
N TYR A 50 11.05 -11.93 -6.85
CA TYR A 50 9.76 -12.55 -7.11
C TYR A 50 9.85 -13.91 -7.83
N LYS A 51 10.70 -14.05 -8.84
CA LYS A 51 10.88 -15.30 -9.59
C LYS A 51 11.38 -16.48 -8.72
N GLY A 52 11.94 -16.21 -7.55
CA GLY A 52 12.37 -17.23 -6.58
C GLY A 52 11.26 -17.63 -5.60
N SER A 53 10.13 -16.89 -5.55
CA SER A 53 9.10 -17.10 -4.55
C SER A 53 8.21 -18.30 -4.82
N LEU A 54 7.64 -18.86 -3.75
CA LEU A 54 6.59 -19.87 -3.82
C LEU A 54 5.35 -19.35 -4.57
N ALA A 55 5.02 -18.07 -4.40
CA ALA A 55 3.93 -17.42 -5.11
C ALA A 55 4.11 -17.49 -6.64
N HIS A 56 5.34 -17.29 -7.13
CA HIS A 56 5.67 -17.45 -8.55
C HIS A 56 5.65 -18.93 -8.96
N LYS A 57 6.33 -19.80 -8.19
CA LYS A 57 6.43 -21.24 -8.49
C LYS A 57 5.08 -21.92 -8.66
N PHE A 58 4.10 -21.53 -7.84
CA PHE A 58 2.77 -22.11 -7.85
C PHE A 58 1.72 -21.26 -8.58
N ASN A 59 2.14 -20.14 -9.20
CA ASN A 59 1.25 -19.22 -9.94
C ASN A 59 0.04 -18.73 -9.12
N ILE A 60 0.29 -18.32 -7.87
CA ILE A 60 -0.75 -17.92 -6.90
C ILE A 60 -0.67 -16.47 -6.47
N ILE A 61 0.16 -15.64 -7.12
CA ILE A 61 0.39 -14.23 -6.73
C ILE A 61 -0.90 -13.39 -6.68
N LEU A 62 -1.87 -13.71 -7.51
CA LEU A 62 -3.15 -13.01 -7.55
C LEU A 62 -4.24 -13.64 -6.65
N ARG A 63 -3.87 -14.63 -5.83
CA ARG A 63 -4.79 -15.29 -4.92
C ARG A 63 -4.51 -14.92 -3.48
N PRO A 64 -5.50 -14.47 -2.71
CA PRO A 64 -5.35 -14.19 -1.29
C PRO A 64 -5.45 -15.49 -0.46
N ILE A 65 -4.42 -16.34 -0.57
CA ILE A 65 -4.41 -17.71 -0.04
C ILE A 65 -4.80 -17.78 1.44
N ILE A 66 -4.27 -16.87 2.27
CA ILE A 66 -4.58 -16.85 3.71
C ILE A 66 -6.06 -16.53 3.95
N ASN A 67 -6.63 -15.60 3.19
CA ASN A 67 -8.05 -15.28 3.28
C ASN A 67 -8.91 -16.47 2.82
N GLU A 68 -8.49 -17.19 1.77
CA GLU A 68 -9.17 -18.42 1.32
C GLU A 68 -9.19 -19.48 2.43
N TYR A 69 -8.09 -19.64 3.19
CA TYR A 69 -8.05 -20.54 4.34
C TYR A 69 -8.98 -20.08 5.49
N ILE A 70 -9.01 -18.78 5.78
CA ILE A 70 -9.90 -18.22 6.80
C ILE A 70 -11.37 -18.48 6.45
N TYR A 71 -11.77 -18.21 5.20
CA TYR A 71 -13.12 -18.47 4.74
C TYR A 71 -13.47 -19.98 4.79
N PHE A 72 -12.55 -20.81 4.37
CA PHE A 72 -12.72 -22.26 4.44
C PHE A 72 -12.90 -22.76 5.88
N LEU A 73 -12.09 -22.27 6.83
CA LEU A 73 -12.22 -22.59 8.25
C LEU A 73 -13.53 -22.09 8.84
N LYS A 74 -13.94 -20.87 8.49
CA LYS A 74 -15.25 -20.34 8.93
C LYS A 74 -16.39 -21.22 8.45
N ASP A 75 -16.38 -21.63 7.19
CA ASP A 75 -17.39 -22.54 6.62
C ASP A 75 -17.40 -23.89 7.34
N ALA A 76 -16.21 -24.45 7.61
CA ALA A 76 -16.07 -25.71 8.34
C ALA A 76 -16.63 -25.59 9.78
N ILE A 77 -16.31 -24.51 10.50
CA ILE A 77 -16.82 -24.28 11.85
C ILE A 77 -18.34 -24.09 11.83
N ASN A 78 -18.88 -23.31 10.89
CA ASN A 78 -20.32 -23.12 10.79
C ASN A 78 -21.06 -24.43 10.47
N THR A 79 -20.44 -25.34 9.74
CA THR A 79 -21.00 -26.66 9.43
C THR A 79 -21.09 -27.51 10.71
N LEU A 80 -20.05 -27.52 11.54
CA LEU A 80 -20.02 -28.30 12.78
C LEU A 80 -20.83 -27.66 13.91
N TYR A 81 -20.85 -26.31 13.97
CA TYR A 81 -21.45 -25.53 15.02
C TYR A 81 -22.39 -24.46 14.47
N PRO A 82 -23.57 -24.80 13.92
CA PRO A 82 -24.46 -23.86 13.22
C PRO A 82 -24.90 -22.66 14.09
N ASN A 83 -24.93 -22.84 15.41
CA ASN A 83 -25.33 -21.82 16.38
C ASN A 83 -24.19 -20.90 16.81
N TYR A 84 -22.95 -21.18 16.37
CA TYR A 84 -21.78 -20.36 16.70
C TYR A 84 -21.64 -19.21 15.74
N GLN A 85 -21.80 -17.99 16.22
CA GLN A 85 -21.67 -16.78 15.42
C GLN A 85 -20.20 -16.36 15.29
N ILE A 86 -19.62 -16.58 14.13
CA ILE A 86 -18.29 -16.05 13.80
C ILE A 86 -18.43 -14.60 13.36
N LYS A 87 -17.77 -13.67 14.08
CA LYS A 87 -17.74 -12.26 13.69
C LYS A 87 -17.20 -12.12 12.27
N SER A 88 -18.00 -11.53 11.39
CA SER A 88 -17.53 -11.17 10.04
C SER A 88 -16.92 -9.77 10.04
N ASN A 89 -15.80 -9.61 9.36
CA ASN A 89 -15.25 -8.29 9.10
C ASN A 89 -16.09 -7.60 8.02
N LYS A 90 -16.36 -6.32 8.20
CA LYS A 90 -16.95 -5.50 7.14
C LYS A 90 -15.86 -5.16 6.12
N PHE A 91 -16.24 -5.09 4.86
CA PHE A 91 -15.36 -4.55 3.83
C PHE A 91 -15.14 -3.06 4.11
N GLU A 92 -13.88 -2.66 4.16
CA GLU A 92 -13.46 -1.28 4.36
C GLU A 92 -12.34 -0.95 3.37
N VAL A 93 -12.39 0.24 2.80
CA VAL A 93 -11.35 0.79 1.95
C VAL A 93 -10.68 1.93 2.69
N ILE A 94 -9.38 1.83 2.90
CA ILE A 94 -8.56 2.88 3.49
C ILE A 94 -7.59 3.35 2.40
N LEU A 95 -7.68 4.64 2.05
CA LEU A 95 -6.74 5.25 1.12
C LEU A 95 -5.49 5.67 1.86
N SER A 96 -4.31 5.33 1.34
CA SER A 96 -3.03 5.75 1.90
C SER A 96 -2.22 6.54 0.86
N HIS A 97 -1.57 7.60 1.31
CA HIS A 97 -0.78 8.51 0.47
C HIS A 97 0.59 8.72 1.10
N ASP A 98 1.63 8.24 0.43
CA ASP A 98 3.02 8.49 0.82
C ASP A 98 3.45 9.85 0.27
N ILE A 99 3.91 10.73 1.16
CA ILE A 99 4.26 12.10 0.83
C ILE A 99 5.79 12.22 0.71
N ASP A 100 6.30 11.93 -0.47
CA ASP A 100 7.74 11.99 -0.76
C ASP A 100 8.17 13.41 -1.16
N ILE A 101 7.35 14.13 -1.89
CA ILE A 101 7.68 15.45 -2.44
C ILE A 101 6.50 16.41 -2.28
N ILE A 102 6.73 17.50 -1.57
CA ILE A 102 5.71 18.53 -1.30
C ILE A 102 5.76 19.74 -2.25
N LYS A 103 6.84 19.87 -3.03
CA LYS A 103 7.05 20.98 -3.98
C LYS A 103 7.42 20.46 -5.36
N LYS A 104 6.64 20.84 -6.35
CA LYS A 104 6.97 20.60 -7.77
C LYS A 104 8.21 21.41 -8.17
N TRP A 105 8.28 22.66 -7.71
CA TRP A 105 9.26 23.61 -8.17
C TRP A 105 10.39 23.82 -7.17
N THR A 106 11.61 23.69 -7.66
CA THR A 106 12.83 24.17 -7.02
C THR A 106 13.56 25.06 -8.01
N ILE A 107 14.42 25.96 -7.55
CA ILE A 107 15.22 26.83 -8.42
C ILE A 107 15.96 26.01 -9.48
N LYS A 108 16.59 24.89 -9.07
CA LYS A 108 17.31 23.99 -10.01
C LYS A 108 16.39 23.41 -11.09
N LYS A 109 15.18 22.95 -10.71
CA LYS A 109 14.21 22.42 -11.67
C LYS A 109 13.67 23.50 -12.61
N LEU A 110 13.43 24.70 -12.09
CA LEU A 110 12.99 25.82 -12.90
C LEU A 110 14.05 26.19 -13.95
N VAL A 111 15.30 26.39 -13.55
CA VAL A 111 16.42 26.73 -14.46
C VAL A 111 16.56 25.66 -15.54
N LYS A 112 16.60 24.38 -15.17
CA LYS A 112 16.70 23.26 -16.14
C LYS A 112 15.55 23.29 -17.15
N LYS A 113 14.31 23.49 -16.69
CA LYS A 113 13.15 23.57 -17.59
C LYS A 113 13.13 24.84 -18.43
N SER A 114 13.57 25.97 -17.87
CA SER A 114 13.65 27.23 -18.59
C SER A 114 14.57 27.14 -19.82
N VAL A 115 15.67 26.43 -19.71
CA VAL A 115 16.58 26.20 -20.84
C VAL A 115 15.92 25.33 -21.92
N LEU A 116 15.15 24.31 -21.50
CA LEU A 116 14.52 23.35 -22.44
C LEU A 116 13.25 23.90 -23.12
N GLU A 117 12.52 24.76 -22.45
CA GLU A 117 11.18 25.22 -22.86
C GLU A 117 11.15 26.72 -23.17
N PHE A 118 12.32 27.37 -23.31
CA PHE A 118 12.46 28.83 -23.55
C PHE A 118 11.59 29.30 -24.72
N GLY A 119 10.81 30.36 -24.50
CA GLY A 119 9.91 30.93 -25.51
C GLY A 119 8.60 30.16 -25.73
N SER A 120 8.37 29.04 -25.06
CA SER A 120 7.10 28.31 -25.16
C SER A 120 6.06 28.80 -24.14
N PHE A 121 4.76 28.57 -24.44
CA PHE A 121 3.67 28.83 -23.47
C PHE A 121 3.88 28.08 -22.15
N LYS A 122 4.50 26.88 -22.19
CA LYS A 122 4.83 26.09 -21.01
C LYS A 122 5.85 26.80 -20.12
N PHE A 123 6.80 27.52 -20.69
CA PHE A 123 7.77 28.30 -19.94
C PHE A 123 7.08 29.34 -19.05
N PHE A 124 6.18 30.16 -19.64
CA PHE A 124 5.46 31.20 -18.90
C PHE A 124 4.57 30.61 -17.81
N LYS A 125 3.86 29.51 -18.11
CA LYS A 125 3.04 28.80 -17.11
C LYS A 125 3.88 28.28 -15.95
N ASN A 126 5.00 27.62 -16.23
CA ASN A 126 5.88 27.07 -15.22
C ASN A 126 6.49 28.17 -14.33
N TYR A 127 6.86 29.31 -14.93
CA TYR A 127 7.36 30.45 -14.19
C TYR A 127 6.28 31.06 -13.28
N TYR A 128 5.07 31.21 -13.79
CA TYR A 128 3.94 31.71 -13.02
C TYR A 128 3.60 30.79 -11.82
N ASP A 129 3.54 29.47 -12.04
CA ASP A 129 3.30 28.49 -10.98
C ASP A 129 4.42 28.54 -9.93
N PHE A 130 5.67 28.70 -10.34
CA PHE A 130 6.80 28.85 -9.44
C PHE A 130 6.69 30.10 -8.56
N VAL A 131 6.41 31.26 -9.15
CA VAL A 131 6.28 32.51 -8.40
C VAL A 131 5.12 32.41 -7.41
N LYS A 132 3.99 31.83 -7.79
CA LYS A 132 2.86 31.59 -6.89
C LYS A 132 3.24 30.67 -5.72
N SER A 133 4.02 29.61 -5.97
CA SER A 133 4.46 28.68 -4.95
C SER A 133 5.45 29.32 -3.95
N LEU A 134 6.22 30.32 -4.39
CA LEU A 134 7.09 31.10 -3.50
C LEU A 134 6.31 32.00 -2.52
N ILE A 135 5.19 32.54 -2.97
CA ILE A 135 4.32 33.38 -2.14
C ILE A 135 3.59 32.53 -1.10
N ASN A 136 3.05 31.39 -1.54
CA ASN A 136 2.36 30.45 -0.67
C ASN A 136 2.53 29.03 -1.20
N ILE A 137 3.06 28.13 -0.35
CA ILE A 137 3.26 26.71 -0.70
C ILE A 137 1.97 26.01 -1.13
N LYS A 138 0.81 26.42 -0.62
CA LYS A 138 -0.50 25.89 -1.01
C LYS A 138 -0.81 26.09 -2.51
N ASN A 139 -0.12 27.03 -3.16
CA ASN A 139 -0.23 27.24 -4.60
C ASN A 139 0.67 26.30 -5.43
N ASP A 140 1.55 25.52 -4.80
CA ASP A 140 2.35 24.56 -5.52
C ASP A 140 1.46 23.39 -5.99
N PRO A 141 1.57 22.96 -7.27
CA PRO A 141 0.75 21.87 -7.80
C PRO A 141 0.88 20.53 -7.06
N TYR A 142 1.96 20.33 -6.29
CA TYR A 142 2.17 19.11 -5.50
C TYR A 142 1.62 19.25 -4.06
N PHE A 143 1.30 20.47 -3.63
CA PHE A 143 0.70 20.72 -2.32
C PHE A 143 -0.84 20.63 -2.43
N ASN A 144 -1.36 19.42 -2.60
CA ASN A 144 -2.76 19.18 -2.96
C ASN A 144 -3.53 18.34 -1.91
N PHE A 145 -3.13 18.44 -0.64
CA PHE A 145 -3.72 17.67 0.47
C PHE A 145 -5.23 17.91 0.60
N GLU A 146 -5.66 19.16 0.65
CA GLU A 146 -7.08 19.56 0.76
C GLU A 146 -7.90 18.91 -0.37
N ARG A 147 -7.43 18.99 -1.61
CA ARG A 147 -8.12 18.41 -2.77
C ARG A 147 -8.23 16.88 -2.70
N ILE A 148 -7.19 16.21 -2.19
CA ILE A 148 -7.20 14.74 -2.01
C ILE A 148 -8.23 14.37 -0.94
N MET A 149 -8.26 15.10 0.19
CA MET A 149 -9.23 14.88 1.26
C MET A 149 -10.66 15.13 0.79
N ASP A 150 -10.91 16.27 0.13
CA ASP A 150 -12.24 16.61 -0.43
C ASP A 150 -12.76 15.51 -1.35
N TYR A 151 -11.89 15.01 -2.25
CA TYR A 151 -12.26 13.94 -3.17
C TYR A 151 -12.57 12.63 -2.45
N SER A 152 -11.79 12.29 -1.42
CA SER A 152 -12.02 11.09 -0.62
C SER A 152 -13.33 11.17 0.16
N GLU A 153 -13.59 12.31 0.82
CA GLU A 153 -14.82 12.53 1.59
C GLU A 153 -16.08 12.53 0.71
N GLN A 154 -15.99 13.09 -0.50
CA GLN A 154 -17.09 13.03 -1.49
C GLN A 154 -17.46 11.59 -1.88
N ASN A 155 -16.52 10.66 -1.74
CA ASN A 155 -16.72 9.22 -1.98
C ASN A 155 -16.93 8.42 -0.68
N ASN A 156 -17.17 9.07 0.46
CA ASN A 156 -17.30 8.44 1.77
C ASN A 156 -16.09 7.58 2.17
N LEU A 157 -14.89 8.00 1.77
CA LEU A 157 -13.63 7.35 2.09
C LEU A 157 -12.79 8.27 2.98
N LYS A 158 -11.85 7.65 3.72
CA LYS A 158 -10.85 8.36 4.52
C LYS A 158 -9.48 8.23 3.88
N SER A 159 -8.68 9.30 4.00
CA SER A 159 -7.30 9.35 3.50
C SER A 159 -6.31 9.40 4.64
N LEU A 160 -5.37 8.46 4.68
CA LEU A 160 -4.22 8.49 5.58
C LEU A 160 -3.01 9.06 4.82
N PHE A 161 -2.32 10.00 5.44
CA PHE A 161 -1.12 10.62 4.86
C PHE A 161 0.11 10.23 5.68
N PHE A 162 1.11 9.66 5.02
CA PHE A 162 2.39 9.29 5.62
C PHE A 162 3.45 10.32 5.21
N PHE A 163 3.82 11.17 6.17
CA PHE A 163 4.83 12.20 5.97
C PHE A 163 6.22 11.67 6.30
N MET A 164 7.19 11.98 5.45
CA MET A 164 8.57 11.56 5.63
C MET A 164 9.25 12.37 6.74
N CYS A 165 9.68 11.69 7.80
CA CYS A 165 10.36 12.28 8.96
C CYS A 165 11.85 11.90 9.04
N LEU A 166 12.36 11.15 8.05
CA LEU A 166 13.74 10.67 8.04
C LEU A 166 14.74 11.76 7.61
N GLU A 167 15.99 11.59 8.03
CA GLU A 167 17.08 12.38 7.50
C GLU A 167 17.33 12.04 6.03
N LYS A 168 17.92 13.01 5.30
CA LYS A 168 18.26 12.81 3.89
C LYS A 168 19.20 11.62 3.74
N ASN A 169 18.84 10.68 2.91
CA ASN A 169 19.67 9.56 2.50
C ASN A 169 19.86 9.53 0.97
N GLU A 170 20.51 8.49 0.46
CA GLU A 170 20.81 8.34 -0.96
C GLU A 170 19.55 8.15 -1.83
N TYR A 171 18.47 7.62 -1.24
CA TYR A 171 17.27 7.18 -1.98
C TYR A 171 16.08 8.11 -1.79
N ASP A 172 16.01 8.86 -0.67
CA ASP A 172 14.84 9.62 -0.27
C ASP A 172 15.06 11.12 -0.38
N PHE A 173 13.99 11.84 -0.75
CA PHE A 173 13.98 13.29 -0.73
C PHE A 173 13.64 13.78 0.68
N ARG A 174 14.30 14.86 1.10
CA ARG A 174 13.98 15.55 2.35
C ARG A 174 13.22 16.83 2.07
N TYR A 175 12.17 17.06 2.83
CA TYR A 175 11.54 18.37 2.96
C TYR A 175 11.49 18.78 4.43
N ASN A 176 11.32 20.07 4.67
CA ASN A 176 11.21 20.56 6.04
C ASN A 176 9.79 20.27 6.54
N ILE A 177 9.68 19.52 7.65
CA ILE A 177 8.40 19.14 8.24
C ILE A 177 7.55 20.37 8.62
N ASN A 178 8.19 21.50 8.97
CA ASN A 178 7.50 22.75 9.27
C ASN A 178 6.71 23.29 8.07
N GLU A 179 7.11 22.98 6.84
CA GLU A 179 6.40 23.42 5.63
C GLU A 179 5.07 22.68 5.42
N VAL A 180 4.89 21.52 6.08
CA VAL A 180 3.68 20.70 6.01
C VAL A 180 2.93 20.64 7.33
N GLN A 181 3.34 21.40 8.34
CA GLN A 181 2.74 21.36 9.67
C GLN A 181 1.23 21.64 9.65
N ASP A 182 0.80 22.62 8.85
CA ASP A 182 -0.62 22.93 8.70
C ASP A 182 -1.37 21.80 7.97
N ALA A 183 -0.76 21.21 6.95
CA ALA A 183 -1.33 20.05 6.27
C ALA A 183 -1.46 18.84 7.22
N ILE A 184 -0.46 18.59 8.07
CA ILE A 184 -0.51 17.54 9.09
C ILE A 184 -1.67 17.77 10.06
N LYS A 185 -1.82 18.98 10.56
CA LYS A 185 -2.92 19.36 11.49
C LYS A 185 -4.27 19.14 10.80
N GLU A 186 -4.42 19.63 9.57
CA GLU A 186 -5.66 19.53 8.81
C GLU A 186 -6.01 18.07 8.49
N THR A 187 -5.07 17.28 8.03
CA THR A 187 -5.29 15.85 7.75
C THR A 187 -5.65 15.07 9.01
N SER A 188 -5.05 15.42 10.17
CA SER A 188 -5.38 14.80 11.46
C SER A 188 -6.77 15.19 11.97
N PHE A 189 -7.23 16.40 11.68
CA PHE A 189 -8.55 16.87 12.10
C PHE A 189 -9.68 16.25 11.28
N ARG A 190 -9.47 16.01 9.98
CA ARG A 190 -10.48 15.49 9.05
C ARG A 190 -10.59 13.96 9.04
N ASN A 191 -9.67 13.23 9.69
CA ASN A 191 -9.69 11.77 9.81
C ASN A 191 -10.24 11.30 11.15
#